data_4c0902dbd30a90e603dc38a3b6046b71
#
_entry.id   4c0902dbd30a90e603dc38a3b6046b71
#
_cell.length_a   1.000
_cell.length_b   1.000
_cell.length_c   1.000
_cell.angle_alpha   90.00
_cell.angle_beta   90.00
_cell.angle_gamma   90.00
#
_symmetry.space_group_name_H-M   'P 1'
#
loop_
_entity.id
_entity.type
_entity.pdbx_description
1 polymer ?
#
loop_
_entity_poly.entity_id
_entity_poly.type
_entity_poly.pdbx_seq_one_letter_code
_entity_poly.pdbx_strand_id
1 'polypeptide(L)'
;EDTLELYLHGGPAVISHAISTLTSEPGVRLAEPGEFTRRAFEAGKLDLTEAEGVADIIEAETDAQKAQALRQLSGGLTEQYDRWRAELTGILALIEVVVDFPDEDDAPEETTAPVLRKLNNLIGDIEAALGDRGVGEKIRDGFRIAIIGAPNAGKSTLLNRLAGREAAIVTSRPGTTR
;
A
#
# COMPACT_ATOMS: atom_id res chain seq x y z
N GLU A 1 9.81 -21.35 -2.44
CA GLU A 1 9.95 -21.84 -3.84
C GLU A 1 11.37 -21.60 -4.31
N ASP A 2 11.87 -22.51 -5.16
CA ASP A 2 13.16 -22.34 -5.80
C ASP A 2 13.07 -21.23 -6.84
N THR A 3 14.07 -20.35 -6.86
CA THR A 3 14.13 -19.18 -7.74
C THR A 3 15.42 -19.22 -8.54
N LEU A 4 15.34 -19.01 -9.84
CA LEU A 4 16.48 -18.87 -10.73
C LEU A 4 16.51 -17.44 -11.29
N GLU A 5 17.65 -16.79 -11.20
CA GLU A 5 17.87 -15.45 -11.74
C GLU A 5 18.90 -15.51 -12.87
N LEU A 6 18.59 -14.87 -14.00
CA LEU A 6 19.48 -14.76 -15.16
C LEU A 6 19.91 -13.29 -15.34
N TYR A 7 21.19 -13.03 -15.16
CA TYR A 7 21.77 -11.70 -15.37
C TYR A 7 22.21 -11.53 -16.82
N LEU A 8 21.47 -10.74 -17.58
CA LEU A 8 21.66 -10.55 -19.02
C LEU A 8 21.94 -9.07 -19.34
N HIS A 9 22.49 -8.83 -20.54
CA HIS A 9 22.56 -7.47 -21.07
C HIS A 9 21.15 -6.94 -21.37
N GLY A 10 20.87 -5.65 -21.01
CA GLY A 10 19.55 -5.03 -21.11
C GLY A 10 19.06 -4.70 -22.53
N GLY A 11 19.68 -5.22 -23.56
CA GLY A 11 19.24 -5.01 -24.95
C GLY A 11 17.88 -5.69 -25.21
N PRO A 12 16.89 -4.98 -25.82
CA PRO A 12 15.55 -5.55 -26.05
C PRO A 12 15.57 -6.88 -26.80
N ALA A 13 16.48 -7.06 -27.78
CA ALA A 13 16.62 -8.31 -28.53
C ALA A 13 17.14 -9.46 -27.66
N VAL A 14 18.05 -9.17 -26.71
CA VAL A 14 18.59 -10.19 -25.79
C VAL A 14 17.51 -10.64 -24.81
N ILE A 15 16.75 -9.70 -24.24
CA ILE A 15 15.64 -9.98 -23.33
C ILE A 15 14.55 -10.80 -24.06
N SER A 16 14.15 -10.37 -25.26
CA SER A 16 13.13 -11.06 -26.05
C SER A 16 13.58 -12.49 -26.42
N HIS A 17 14.85 -12.67 -26.79
CA HIS A 17 15.39 -13.99 -27.10
C HIS A 17 15.44 -14.90 -25.86
N ALA A 18 15.87 -14.40 -24.72
CA ALA A 18 15.88 -15.16 -23.48
C ALA A 18 14.46 -15.61 -23.07
N ILE A 19 13.50 -14.69 -23.14
CA ILE A 19 12.09 -14.98 -22.83
C ILE A 19 11.55 -16.05 -23.80
N SER A 20 11.76 -15.91 -25.11
CA SER A 20 11.27 -16.87 -26.10
C SER A 20 11.90 -18.25 -25.94
N THR A 21 13.18 -18.32 -25.59
CA THR A 21 13.88 -19.57 -25.34
C THR A 21 13.32 -20.25 -24.09
N LEU A 22 13.15 -19.53 -22.99
CA LEU A 22 12.62 -20.11 -21.75
C LEU A 22 11.18 -20.58 -21.92
N THR A 23 10.33 -19.77 -22.57
CA THR A 23 8.92 -20.11 -22.76
C THR A 23 8.69 -21.22 -23.83
N SER A 24 9.72 -21.64 -24.57
CA SER A 24 9.67 -22.82 -25.45
C SER A 24 9.79 -24.12 -24.66
N GLU A 25 10.28 -24.09 -23.41
CA GLU A 25 10.39 -25.27 -22.57
C GLU A 25 9.01 -25.70 -22.02
N PRO A 26 8.73 -27.02 -21.99
CA PRO A 26 7.46 -27.53 -21.47
C PRO A 26 7.23 -27.11 -20.02
N GLY A 27 6.05 -26.54 -19.73
CA GLY A 27 5.66 -26.09 -18.36
C GLY A 27 6.16 -24.71 -17.97
N VAL A 28 6.91 -24.03 -18.85
CA VAL A 28 7.35 -22.64 -18.62
C VAL A 28 6.44 -21.66 -19.36
N ARG A 29 5.98 -20.63 -18.66
CA ARG A 29 5.16 -19.55 -19.21
C ARG A 29 5.58 -18.19 -18.66
N LEU A 30 5.15 -17.14 -19.29
CA LEU A 30 5.25 -15.81 -18.71
C LEU A 30 4.36 -15.70 -17.46
N ALA A 31 4.88 -15.04 -16.44
CA ALA A 31 4.11 -14.67 -15.26
C ALA A 31 3.10 -13.59 -15.61
N GLU A 32 1.95 -13.62 -14.94
CA GLU A 32 0.98 -12.53 -14.96
C GLU A 32 1.51 -11.34 -14.15
N PRO A 33 1.06 -10.09 -14.42
CA PRO A 33 1.41 -8.96 -13.61
C PRO A 33 1.10 -9.20 -12.12
N GLY A 34 2.07 -8.98 -11.24
CA GLY A 34 1.94 -9.19 -9.80
C GLY A 34 1.99 -10.66 -9.34
N GLU A 35 2.16 -11.62 -10.24
CA GLU A 35 2.14 -13.04 -9.88
C GLU A 35 3.24 -13.43 -8.88
N PHE A 36 4.45 -12.90 -9.02
CA PHE A 36 5.54 -13.16 -8.07
C PHE A 36 5.21 -12.66 -6.67
N THR A 37 4.65 -11.45 -6.56
CA THR A 37 4.23 -10.86 -5.27
C THR A 37 3.08 -11.64 -4.66
N ARG A 38 2.09 -12.07 -5.47
CA ARG A 38 0.98 -12.91 -5.02
C ARG A 38 1.48 -14.26 -4.47
N ARG A 39 2.39 -14.94 -5.18
CA ARG A 39 2.97 -16.20 -4.73
C ARG A 39 3.81 -16.03 -3.47
N ALA A 40 4.52 -14.91 -3.32
CA ALA A 40 5.25 -14.60 -2.08
C ALA A 40 4.30 -14.39 -0.90
N PHE A 41 3.16 -13.72 -1.11
CA PHE A 41 2.09 -13.59 -0.12
C PHE A 41 1.46 -14.94 0.24
N GLU A 42 1.06 -15.75 -0.75
CA GLU A 42 0.48 -17.09 -0.54
C GLU A 42 1.43 -18.04 0.19
N ALA A 43 2.75 -17.88 -0.04
CA ALA A 43 3.80 -18.62 0.65
C ALA A 43 4.19 -18.05 2.03
N GLY A 44 3.53 -16.99 2.51
CA GLY A 44 3.79 -16.35 3.80
C GLY A 44 5.14 -15.64 3.89
N LYS A 45 5.76 -15.28 2.76
CA LYS A 45 7.02 -14.50 2.70
C LYS A 45 6.78 -12.99 2.76
N LEU A 46 5.62 -12.56 2.35
CA LEU A 46 5.11 -11.19 2.46
C LEU A 46 3.71 -11.27 3.07
N ASP A 47 3.35 -10.28 3.85
CA ASP A 47 1.96 -10.06 4.20
C ASP A 47 1.25 -9.18 3.15
N LEU A 48 -0.04 -8.93 3.32
CA LEU A 48 -0.82 -8.15 2.35
C LEU A 48 -0.34 -6.70 2.28
N THR A 49 0.03 -6.10 3.42
CA THR A 49 0.48 -4.71 3.47
C THR A 49 1.86 -4.53 2.85
N GLU A 50 2.74 -5.51 3.02
CA GLU A 50 4.04 -5.56 2.36
C GLU A 50 3.89 -5.77 0.85
N ALA A 51 2.96 -6.63 0.41
CA ALA A 51 2.66 -6.84 -1.01
C ALA A 51 2.12 -5.57 -1.68
N GLU A 52 1.26 -4.81 -1.00
CA GLU A 52 0.82 -3.48 -1.44
C GLU A 52 1.97 -2.49 -1.49
N GLY A 53 2.88 -2.52 -0.50
CA GLY A 53 4.09 -1.69 -0.47
C GLY A 53 5.00 -1.93 -1.67
N VAL A 54 5.09 -3.17 -2.19
CA VAL A 54 5.80 -3.48 -3.46
C VAL A 54 5.15 -2.76 -4.64
N ALA A 55 3.83 -2.78 -4.74
CA ALA A 55 3.12 -2.06 -5.79
C ALA A 55 3.32 -0.54 -5.69
N ASP A 56 3.17 0.00 -4.49
CA ASP A 56 3.34 1.43 -4.23
C ASP A 56 4.75 1.93 -4.55
N ILE A 57 5.81 1.13 -4.31
CA ILE A 57 7.18 1.54 -4.65
C ILE A 57 7.42 1.54 -6.16
N ILE A 58 6.77 0.65 -6.90
CA ILE A 58 6.85 0.60 -8.37
C ILE A 58 6.17 1.83 -8.99
N GLU A 59 5.04 2.26 -8.41
CA GLU A 59 4.24 3.39 -8.88
C GLU A 59 4.70 4.75 -8.32
N ALA A 60 5.65 4.76 -7.39
CA ALA A 60 6.12 5.99 -6.74
C ALA A 60 6.77 6.96 -7.75
N GLU A 61 6.21 8.15 -7.88
CA GLU A 61 6.70 9.24 -8.72
C GLU A 61 7.49 10.30 -7.91
N THR A 62 7.38 10.26 -6.57
CA THR A 62 8.03 11.22 -5.66
C THR A 62 8.81 10.53 -4.56
N ASP A 63 9.81 11.23 -4.00
CA ASP A 63 10.57 10.72 -2.85
C ASP A 63 9.69 10.49 -1.61
N ALA A 64 8.63 11.26 -1.45
CA ALA A 64 7.67 11.08 -0.35
C ALA A 64 6.88 9.78 -0.51
N GLN A 65 6.38 9.46 -1.72
CA GLN A 65 5.70 8.19 -2.03
C GLN A 65 6.64 7.01 -1.84
N LYS A 66 7.86 7.09 -2.39
CA LYS A 66 8.89 6.07 -2.19
C LYS A 66 9.18 5.80 -0.71
N ALA A 67 9.37 6.87 0.08
CA ALA A 67 9.65 6.73 1.51
C ALA A 67 8.49 6.10 2.27
N GLN A 68 7.25 6.39 1.88
CA GLN A 68 6.05 5.77 2.45
C GLN A 68 5.95 4.29 2.08
N ALA A 69 6.12 3.95 0.79
CA ALA A 69 6.09 2.58 0.31
C ALA A 69 7.17 1.71 0.96
N LEU A 70 8.39 2.25 1.14
CA LEU A 70 9.47 1.56 1.86
C LEU A 70 9.12 1.30 3.34
N ARG A 71 8.48 2.25 4.04
CA ARG A 71 8.03 2.03 5.42
C ARG A 71 6.96 0.93 5.49
N GLN A 72 6.05 0.90 4.53
CA GLN A 72 5.02 -0.14 4.44
C GLN A 72 5.64 -1.51 4.15
N LEU A 73 6.56 -1.59 3.19
CA LEU A 73 7.29 -2.81 2.85
C LEU A 73 8.18 -3.33 4.01
N SER A 74 8.63 -2.45 4.90
CA SER A 74 9.40 -2.85 6.09
C SER A 74 8.55 -3.29 7.29
N GLY A 75 7.24 -3.53 7.10
CA GLY A 75 6.36 -4.08 8.12
C GLY A 75 5.79 -3.05 9.11
N GLY A 76 5.89 -1.76 8.82
CA GLY A 76 5.40 -0.72 9.73
C GLY A 76 3.91 -0.81 10.05
N LEU A 77 3.09 -1.24 9.10
CA LEU A 77 1.65 -1.49 9.30
C LEU A 77 1.38 -2.85 9.94
N THR A 78 2.17 -3.86 9.60
CA THR A 78 2.08 -5.22 10.14
C THR A 78 2.21 -5.23 11.64
N GLU A 79 3.22 -4.56 12.20
CA GLU A 79 3.41 -4.44 13.65
C GLU A 79 2.21 -3.80 14.35
N GLN A 80 1.57 -2.83 13.71
CA GLN A 80 0.38 -2.17 14.25
C GLN A 80 -0.83 -3.10 14.24
N TYR A 81 -1.06 -3.81 13.15
CA TYR A 81 -2.18 -4.76 13.01
C TYR A 81 -1.99 -5.98 13.93
N ASP A 82 -0.78 -6.49 14.08
CA ASP A 82 -0.49 -7.60 14.99
C ASP A 82 -0.74 -7.21 16.44
N ARG A 83 -0.40 -5.99 16.84
CA ARG A 83 -0.72 -5.47 18.18
C ARG A 83 -2.22 -5.41 18.40
N TRP A 84 -3.00 -4.83 17.49
CA TRP A 84 -4.45 -4.76 17.60
C TRP A 84 -5.09 -6.16 17.61
N ARG A 85 -4.59 -7.06 16.80
CA ARG A 85 -5.02 -8.47 16.78
C ARG A 85 -4.76 -9.16 18.13
N ALA A 86 -3.59 -8.96 18.70
CA ALA A 86 -3.26 -9.52 20.03
C ALA A 86 -4.17 -8.96 21.13
N GLU A 87 -4.46 -7.65 21.09
CA GLU A 87 -5.38 -7.02 22.03
C GLU A 87 -6.82 -7.55 21.87
N LEU A 88 -7.32 -7.65 20.63
CA LEU A 88 -8.64 -8.25 20.35
C LEU A 88 -8.74 -9.70 20.81
N THR A 89 -7.70 -10.49 20.54
CA THR A 89 -7.66 -11.90 20.99
C THR A 89 -7.70 -11.99 22.52
N GLY A 90 -6.98 -11.11 23.21
CA GLY A 90 -7.00 -11.04 24.66
C GLY A 90 -8.36 -10.58 25.24
N ILE A 91 -9.07 -9.68 24.55
CA ILE A 91 -10.42 -9.27 24.90
C ILE A 91 -11.40 -10.42 24.70
N LEU A 92 -11.30 -11.13 23.56
CA LEU A 92 -12.15 -12.29 23.26
C LEU A 92 -11.99 -13.38 24.32
N ALA A 93 -10.76 -13.73 24.69
CA ALA A 93 -10.51 -14.72 25.74
C ALA A 93 -11.16 -14.35 27.09
N LEU A 94 -11.16 -13.05 27.45
CA LEU A 94 -11.86 -12.59 28.66
C LEU A 94 -13.38 -12.74 28.56
N ILE A 95 -13.95 -12.51 27.39
CA ILE A 95 -15.39 -12.67 27.15
C ILE A 95 -15.78 -14.17 27.19
N GLU A 96 -14.96 -15.04 26.59
CA GLU A 96 -15.18 -16.49 26.61
C GLU A 96 -15.24 -17.04 28.06
N VAL A 97 -14.34 -16.58 28.94
CA VAL A 97 -14.37 -16.94 30.35
C VAL A 97 -15.72 -16.59 31.00
N VAL A 98 -16.26 -15.39 30.70
CA VAL A 98 -17.59 -14.97 31.26
C VAL A 98 -18.74 -15.81 30.71
N VAL A 99 -18.64 -16.21 29.44
CA VAL A 99 -19.70 -17.00 28.79
C VAL A 99 -19.67 -18.46 29.23
N ASP A 100 -18.48 -19.05 29.40
CA ASP A 100 -18.29 -20.45 29.71
C ASP A 100 -18.50 -20.77 31.20
N PHE A 101 -18.30 -19.78 32.09
CA PHE A 101 -18.44 -19.93 33.53
C PHE A 101 -19.47 -18.96 34.14
N PRO A 102 -20.77 -19.07 33.75
CA PRO A 102 -21.80 -18.12 34.20
C PRO A 102 -22.22 -18.30 35.66
N ASP A 103 -21.89 -19.47 36.30
CA ASP A 103 -22.35 -19.85 37.63
C ASP A 103 -21.36 -19.49 38.76
N GLU A 104 -20.22 -18.88 38.46
CA GLU A 104 -19.32 -18.37 39.49
C GLU A 104 -19.79 -16.96 39.92
N ASP A 105 -20.32 -16.87 41.16
CA ASP A 105 -20.95 -15.69 41.76
C ASP A 105 -20.07 -14.43 41.77
N ASP A 106 -18.77 -14.54 41.50
CA ASP A 106 -17.78 -13.47 41.52
C ASP A 106 -17.36 -12.94 40.13
N ALA A 107 -17.84 -13.55 39.02
CA ALA A 107 -17.28 -13.25 37.69
C ALA A 107 -17.96 -12.11 36.88
N PRO A 108 -19.28 -11.79 36.94
CA PRO A 108 -19.93 -11.00 35.89
C PRO A 108 -19.62 -9.49 35.92
N GLU A 109 -19.59 -8.84 37.09
CA GLU A 109 -19.42 -7.37 37.15
C GLU A 109 -17.97 -6.94 37.14
N GLU A 110 -17.03 -7.67 37.77
CA GLU A 110 -15.61 -7.33 37.80
C GLU A 110 -14.92 -7.54 36.44
N THR A 111 -15.41 -8.47 35.63
CA THR A 111 -14.82 -8.81 34.32
C THR A 111 -15.30 -7.89 33.18
N THR A 112 -16.55 -7.45 33.22
CA THR A 112 -17.16 -6.64 32.16
C THR A 112 -16.52 -5.23 32.05
N ALA A 113 -16.25 -4.58 33.17
CA ALA A 113 -15.67 -3.22 33.18
C ALA A 113 -14.23 -3.18 32.61
N PRO A 114 -13.32 -4.13 32.91
CA PRO A 114 -12.02 -4.22 32.25
C PRO A 114 -12.10 -4.49 30.75
N VAL A 115 -13.02 -5.36 30.30
CA VAL A 115 -13.26 -5.66 28.89
C VAL A 115 -13.66 -4.40 28.13
N LEU A 116 -14.67 -3.68 28.64
CA LEU A 116 -15.13 -2.42 28.03
C LEU A 116 -14.04 -1.35 27.96
N ARG A 117 -13.19 -1.23 28.99
CA ARG A 117 -12.05 -0.31 28.97
C ARG A 117 -11.05 -0.66 27.89
N LYS A 118 -10.64 -1.94 27.79
CA LYS A 118 -9.73 -2.40 26.76
C LYS A 118 -10.28 -2.17 25.35
N LEU A 119 -11.57 -2.47 25.15
CA LEU A 119 -12.24 -2.26 23.87
C LEU A 119 -12.29 -0.78 23.48
N ASN A 120 -12.63 0.12 24.43
CA ASN A 120 -12.65 1.55 24.17
C ASN A 120 -11.25 2.11 23.88
N ASN A 121 -10.21 1.62 24.54
CA ASN A 121 -8.83 2.02 24.26
C ASN A 121 -8.43 1.58 22.82
N LEU A 122 -8.74 0.34 22.44
CA LEU A 122 -8.46 -0.16 21.10
C LEU A 122 -9.23 0.62 20.03
N ILE A 123 -10.49 0.96 20.27
CA ILE A 123 -11.29 1.83 19.38
C ILE A 123 -10.59 3.18 19.21
N GLY A 124 -10.16 3.81 20.31
CA GLY A 124 -9.46 5.10 20.26
C GLY A 124 -8.15 5.03 19.46
N ASP A 125 -7.37 3.96 19.62
CA ASP A 125 -6.12 3.74 18.85
C ASP A 125 -6.40 3.57 17.36
N ILE A 126 -7.45 2.81 17.00
CA ILE A 126 -7.86 2.63 15.60
C ILE A 126 -8.38 3.94 15.01
N GLU A 127 -9.20 4.70 15.74
CA GLU A 127 -9.69 6.01 15.30
C GLU A 127 -8.57 7.02 15.08
N ALA A 128 -7.58 7.04 15.98
CA ALA A 128 -6.39 7.88 15.81
C ALA A 128 -5.61 7.51 14.53
N ALA A 129 -5.40 6.21 14.30
CA ALA A 129 -4.73 5.73 13.07
C ALA A 129 -5.53 6.05 11.80
N LEU A 130 -6.86 6.02 11.86
CA LEU A 130 -7.72 6.43 10.75
C LEU A 130 -7.67 7.94 10.51
N GLY A 131 -7.53 8.74 11.56
CA GLY A 131 -7.35 10.20 11.44
C GLY A 131 -6.06 10.57 10.70
N ASP A 132 -4.97 9.85 10.94
CA ASP A 132 -3.68 10.05 10.25
C ASP A 132 -3.67 9.55 8.79
N ARG A 133 -4.57 8.64 8.41
CA ARG A 133 -4.64 8.10 7.04
C ARG A 133 -4.87 9.15 5.97
N GLY A 134 -5.54 10.25 6.28
CA GLY A 134 -5.78 11.33 5.32
C GLY A 134 -4.49 11.95 4.75
N VAL A 135 -3.37 11.88 5.47
CA VAL A 135 -2.06 12.33 4.99
C VAL A 135 -1.39 11.25 4.15
N GLY A 136 -1.43 9.98 4.59
CA GLY A 136 -0.85 8.86 3.86
C GLY A 136 -1.51 8.64 2.49
N GLU A 137 -2.84 8.65 2.43
CA GLU A 137 -3.62 8.53 1.19
C GLU A 137 -3.31 9.68 0.21
N LYS A 138 -3.22 10.92 0.71
CA LYS A 138 -2.83 12.07 -0.11
C LYS A 138 -1.40 11.99 -0.65
N ILE A 139 -0.47 11.38 0.09
CA ILE A 139 0.89 11.14 -0.40
C ILE A 139 0.87 10.07 -1.49
N ARG A 140 0.14 8.97 -1.26
CA ARG A 140 0.01 7.86 -2.21
C ARG A 140 -0.64 8.29 -3.51
N ASP A 141 -1.83 8.89 -3.46
CA ASP A 141 -2.64 9.25 -4.63
C ASP A 141 -2.18 10.55 -5.28
N GLY A 142 -1.41 11.37 -4.57
CA GLY A 142 -1.03 12.70 -4.98
C GLY A 142 -2.20 13.68 -5.02
N PHE A 143 -1.90 14.90 -5.46
CA PHE A 143 -2.91 15.93 -5.68
C PHE A 143 -3.18 16.10 -7.16
N ARG A 144 -4.41 15.88 -7.60
CA ARG A 144 -4.84 16.21 -8.97
C ARG A 144 -5.27 17.66 -9.02
N ILE A 145 -4.48 18.50 -9.70
CA ILE A 145 -4.75 19.92 -9.84
C ILE A 145 -5.15 20.22 -11.30
N ALA A 146 -6.35 20.76 -11.50
CA ALA A 146 -6.81 21.22 -12.80
C ALA A 146 -6.59 22.73 -12.93
N ILE A 147 -5.81 23.15 -13.94
CA ILE A 147 -5.59 24.57 -14.26
C ILE A 147 -6.58 24.98 -15.36
N ILE A 148 -7.60 25.74 -14.99
CA ILE A 148 -8.66 26.20 -15.91
C ILE A 148 -8.58 27.72 -16.11
N GLY A 149 -8.99 28.20 -17.27
CA GLY A 149 -9.01 29.63 -17.59
C GLY A 149 -9.10 29.90 -19.10
N ALA A 150 -9.27 31.16 -19.47
CA ALA A 150 -9.38 31.60 -20.86
C ALA A 150 -8.12 31.20 -21.69
N PRO A 151 -8.23 31.09 -23.02
CA PRO A 151 -7.06 30.97 -23.89
C PRO A 151 -6.05 32.09 -23.61
N ASN A 152 -4.76 31.79 -23.69
CA ASN A 152 -3.64 32.74 -23.47
C ASN A 152 -3.57 33.36 -22.05
N ALA A 153 -4.28 32.82 -21.06
CA ALA A 153 -4.22 33.28 -19.65
C ALA A 153 -2.96 32.82 -18.90
N GLY A 154 -1.98 32.23 -19.58
CA GLY A 154 -0.72 31.76 -18.93
C GLY A 154 -0.78 30.38 -18.26
N LYS A 155 -1.80 29.57 -18.52
CA LYS A 155 -1.96 28.23 -17.91
C LYS A 155 -0.75 27.32 -18.17
N SER A 156 -0.30 27.22 -19.41
CA SER A 156 0.87 26.42 -19.79
C SER A 156 2.17 26.92 -19.16
N THR A 157 2.33 28.24 -19.02
CA THR A 157 3.46 28.84 -18.34
C THR A 157 3.44 28.53 -16.84
N LEU A 158 2.26 28.58 -16.21
CA LEU A 158 2.08 28.21 -14.81
C LEU A 158 2.37 26.73 -14.60
N LEU A 159 1.84 25.86 -15.47
CA LEU A 159 2.09 24.41 -15.40
C LEU A 159 3.59 24.10 -15.50
N ASN A 160 4.29 24.67 -16.48
CA ASN A 160 5.73 24.48 -16.67
C ASN A 160 6.54 24.97 -15.45
N ARG A 161 6.11 26.07 -14.84
CA ARG A 161 6.75 26.60 -13.63
C ARG A 161 6.54 25.72 -12.40
N LEU A 162 5.35 25.16 -12.24
CA LEU A 162 5.04 24.20 -11.18
C LEU A 162 5.73 22.86 -11.39
N ALA A 163 5.81 22.40 -12.64
CA ALA A 163 6.45 21.13 -13.00
C ALA A 163 7.99 21.20 -12.98
N GLY A 164 8.60 22.40 -12.92
CA GLY A 164 10.05 22.59 -13.01
C GLY A 164 10.66 22.17 -14.35
N ARG A 165 9.84 21.93 -15.38
CA ARG A 165 10.24 21.49 -16.74
C ARG A 165 9.22 21.96 -17.77
N GLU A 166 9.58 21.88 -19.06
CA GLU A 166 8.64 22.14 -20.16
C GLU A 166 7.64 20.98 -20.32
N ALA A 167 6.64 20.90 -19.45
CA ALA A 167 5.59 19.87 -19.46
C ALA A 167 4.46 20.20 -20.44
N ALA A 168 4.28 21.48 -20.81
CA ALA A 168 3.27 21.94 -21.76
C ALA A 168 3.88 22.89 -22.80
N ILE A 169 3.41 22.75 -24.05
CA ILE A 169 3.83 23.65 -25.15
C ILE A 169 3.18 25.02 -24.95
N VAL A 170 4.02 26.05 -24.85
CA VAL A 170 3.60 27.47 -24.78
C VAL A 170 3.56 28.04 -26.18
N THR A 171 2.38 28.34 -26.70
CA THR A 171 2.23 29.04 -27.98
C THR A 171 1.25 30.21 -27.87
N SER A 172 1.39 31.19 -28.73
CA SER A 172 0.47 32.31 -28.84
C SER A 172 -0.86 31.93 -29.55
N ARG A 173 -0.97 30.71 -30.08
CA ARG A 173 -2.19 30.24 -30.78
C ARG A 173 -3.15 29.62 -29.83
N PRO A 174 -4.47 29.98 -29.82
CA PRO A 174 -5.48 29.33 -28.99
C PRO A 174 -5.67 27.86 -29.35
N GLY A 175 -5.84 26.98 -28.33
CA GLY A 175 -6.22 25.58 -28.53
C GLY A 175 -5.07 24.58 -28.65
N THR A 176 -3.82 24.94 -28.32
CA THR A 176 -2.65 24.04 -28.39
C THR A 176 -2.41 23.19 -27.17
N THR A 177 -3.11 23.43 -26.06
CA THR A 177 -3.02 22.63 -24.83
C THR A 177 -4.31 21.81 -24.66
N ARG A 178 -4.20 20.50 -24.73
CA ARG A 178 -5.24 19.54 -24.32
C ARG A 178 -4.86 18.86 -23.02
#